data_69b18eaeb4a53ccfeaee1367495f621d
#
_entry.id   69b18eaeb4a53ccfeaee1367495f621d
#
_cell.length_a   1.000
_cell.length_b   1.000
_cell.length_c   1.000
_cell.angle_alpha   90.00
_cell.angle_beta   90.00
_cell.angle_gamma   90.00
#
_symmetry.space_group_name_H-M   'P 1'
#
loop_
_entity.id
_entity.type
_entity.pdbx_description
1 polymer ?
#
loop_
_entity_poly.entity_id
_entity_poly.type
_entity_poly.pdbx_seq_one_letter_code
_entity_poly.pdbx_strand_id
1 'polypeptide(L)'
;MATVFRNAPDLKDSGVNVTLMGGALTLPGNVSPAAEANISQDPEAADYLFKCGARTTMIGLDVTHQTALTREKAHEWASLGTPAGDFLVTMTDYYIDFYLKNQPEIRGCGLHDPLAVAAALDPSLVTTFGFNLQVDLEGPFRGRTIGDRSRLQDPDKHTQVALGVDV
;
A
#
# COMPACT_ATOMS: atom_id res chain seq x y z
N MET A 1 -11.24 8.41 0.83
CA MET A 1 -10.97 8.90 -0.55
C MET A 1 -12.20 8.75 -1.47
N ALA A 2 -12.84 7.59 -1.58
CA ALA A 2 -14.03 7.42 -2.44
C ALA A 2 -15.12 8.50 -2.23
N THR A 3 -15.46 8.80 -0.98
CA THR A 3 -16.42 9.86 -0.63
C THR A 3 -16.00 11.24 -1.15
N VAL A 4 -14.70 11.55 -1.10
CA VAL A 4 -14.17 12.83 -1.62
C VAL A 4 -14.42 12.94 -3.12
N PHE A 5 -14.04 11.93 -3.90
CA PHE A 5 -14.22 11.94 -5.36
C PHE A 5 -15.69 11.82 -5.79
N ARG A 6 -16.56 11.20 -4.96
CA ARG A 6 -18.02 11.21 -5.21
C ARG A 6 -18.62 12.60 -5.04
N ASN A 7 -18.17 13.34 -4.03
CA ASN A 7 -18.69 14.67 -3.72
C ASN A 7 -18.03 15.79 -4.54
N ALA A 8 -16.81 15.56 -5.04
CA ALA A 8 -16.05 16.52 -5.84
C ALA A 8 -15.38 15.79 -7.03
N PRO A 9 -16.18 15.35 -8.03
CA PRO A 9 -15.70 14.56 -9.16
C PRO A 9 -14.65 15.29 -10.02
N ASP A 10 -14.67 16.61 -10.04
CA ASP A 10 -13.71 17.43 -10.80
C ASP A 10 -12.28 17.34 -10.26
N LEU A 11 -12.09 16.83 -9.04
CA LEU A 11 -10.75 16.62 -8.47
C LEU A 11 -9.90 15.64 -9.30
N LYS A 12 -10.51 14.70 -10.03
CA LYS A 12 -9.77 13.81 -10.93
C LYS A 12 -9.01 14.56 -12.04
N ASP A 13 -9.52 15.72 -12.44
CA ASP A 13 -8.96 16.55 -13.51
C ASP A 13 -8.04 17.67 -12.96
N SER A 14 -7.92 17.78 -11.64
CA SER A 14 -7.14 18.84 -10.96
C SER A 14 -5.63 18.58 -10.87
N GLY A 15 -5.15 17.44 -11.35
CA GLY A 15 -3.76 17.02 -11.22
C GLY A 15 -3.40 16.41 -9.85
N VAL A 16 -4.38 16.23 -8.95
CA VAL A 16 -4.17 15.53 -7.68
C VAL A 16 -3.85 14.07 -7.94
N ASN A 17 -2.76 13.57 -7.34
CA ASN A 17 -2.43 12.15 -7.28
C ASN A 17 -2.71 11.63 -5.87
N VAL A 18 -3.36 10.48 -5.77
CA VAL A 18 -3.63 9.79 -4.51
C VAL A 18 -2.63 8.67 -4.33
N THR A 19 -1.69 8.83 -3.42
CA THR A 19 -0.85 7.71 -2.99
C THR A 19 -1.56 6.99 -1.85
N LEU A 20 -1.78 5.69 -1.99
CA LEU A 20 -2.45 4.88 -1.00
C LEU A 20 -1.60 3.67 -0.60
N MET A 21 -1.59 3.33 0.69
CA MET A 21 -1.15 2.01 1.14
C MET A 21 -2.33 1.05 1.07
N GLY A 22 -2.15 -0.04 0.36
CA GLY A 22 -3.18 -1.08 0.24
C GLY A 22 -3.03 -1.94 -1.01
N GLY A 23 -3.66 -3.09 -0.95
CA GLY A 23 -3.73 -4.02 -2.07
C GLY A 23 -2.54 -4.97 -2.20
N ALA A 24 -2.76 -5.98 -3.04
CA ALA A 24 -1.76 -6.95 -3.44
C ALA A 24 -2.09 -7.41 -4.85
N LEU A 25 -1.21 -7.13 -5.82
CA LEU A 25 -1.44 -7.50 -7.22
C LEU A 25 -0.84 -8.88 -7.53
N THR A 26 0.43 -9.08 -7.21
CA THR A 26 1.18 -10.29 -7.52
C THR A 26 1.37 -11.21 -6.31
N LEU A 27 1.26 -10.68 -5.10
CA LEU A 27 1.39 -11.42 -3.85
C LEU A 27 0.01 -11.86 -3.30
N PRO A 28 -0.02 -12.85 -2.40
CA PRO A 28 -1.19 -13.12 -1.57
C PRO A 28 -1.55 -11.92 -0.69
N GLY A 29 -2.77 -11.92 -0.16
CA GLY A 29 -3.16 -10.97 0.87
C GLY A 29 -2.57 -11.31 2.24
N ASN A 30 -2.78 -10.42 3.21
CA ASN A 30 -2.32 -10.58 4.60
C ASN A 30 -3.45 -10.76 5.62
N VAL A 31 -4.73 -10.59 5.22
CA VAL A 31 -5.90 -10.91 6.06
C VAL A 31 -6.67 -12.10 5.52
N SER A 32 -6.51 -12.41 4.25
CA SER A 32 -6.95 -13.65 3.62
C SER A 32 -5.96 -14.02 2.51
N PRO A 33 -6.02 -15.23 1.94
CA PRO A 33 -5.17 -15.57 0.79
C PRO A 33 -5.34 -14.64 -0.41
N ALA A 34 -6.43 -13.90 -0.49
CA ALA A 34 -6.76 -13.02 -1.60
C ALA A 34 -6.57 -11.54 -1.28
N ALA A 35 -6.96 -11.08 -0.09
CA ALA A 35 -7.15 -9.67 0.22
C ALA A 35 -6.10 -9.09 1.18
N GLU A 36 -5.67 -7.87 0.86
CA GLU A 36 -4.89 -7.03 1.77
C GLU A 36 -5.84 -6.30 2.74
N ALA A 37 -5.35 -6.02 3.95
CA ALA A 37 -6.13 -5.52 5.07
C ALA A 37 -6.93 -4.24 4.74
N ASN A 38 -6.29 -3.20 4.22
CA ASN A 38 -6.93 -1.90 3.97
C ASN A 38 -8.01 -2.02 2.90
N ILE A 39 -7.72 -2.72 1.80
CA ILE A 39 -8.70 -2.94 0.73
C ILE A 39 -9.87 -3.79 1.22
N SER A 40 -9.61 -4.76 2.09
CA SER A 40 -10.64 -5.66 2.63
C SER A 40 -11.66 -4.98 3.54
N GLN A 41 -11.31 -3.83 4.14
CA GLN A 41 -12.20 -3.06 5.03
C GLN A 41 -13.37 -2.41 4.25
N ASP A 42 -13.11 -1.91 3.04
CA ASP A 42 -14.14 -1.31 2.18
C ASP A 42 -13.77 -1.53 0.69
N PRO A 43 -13.96 -2.76 0.19
CA PRO A 43 -13.63 -3.10 -1.20
C PRO A 43 -14.39 -2.25 -2.23
N GLU A 44 -15.64 -1.87 -1.93
CA GLU A 44 -16.46 -1.02 -2.79
C GLU A 44 -15.89 0.40 -2.93
N ALA A 45 -15.38 0.96 -1.84
CA ALA A 45 -14.73 2.26 -1.87
C ALA A 45 -13.41 2.21 -2.65
N ALA A 46 -12.65 1.13 -2.48
CA ALA A 46 -11.40 0.93 -3.21
C ALA A 46 -11.65 0.73 -4.71
N ASP A 47 -12.61 -0.12 -5.08
CA ASP A 47 -13.00 -0.33 -6.48
C ASP A 47 -13.46 0.97 -7.14
N TYR A 48 -14.28 1.74 -6.44
CA TYR A 48 -14.70 3.06 -6.93
C TYR A 48 -13.49 3.99 -7.17
N LEU A 49 -12.55 4.05 -6.24
CA LEU A 49 -11.35 4.90 -6.38
C LEU A 49 -10.53 4.53 -7.62
N PHE A 50 -10.30 3.23 -7.86
CA PHE A 50 -9.56 2.77 -9.03
C PHE A 50 -10.29 3.01 -10.37
N LYS A 51 -11.62 3.15 -10.33
CA LYS A 51 -12.46 3.32 -11.53
C LYS A 51 -12.94 4.74 -11.79
N CYS A 52 -12.88 5.63 -10.81
CA CYS A 52 -13.44 6.98 -10.94
C CYS A 52 -12.63 7.93 -11.84
N GLY A 53 -11.46 7.49 -12.34
CA GLY A 53 -10.57 8.29 -13.18
C GLY A 53 -9.55 9.12 -12.40
N ALA A 54 -9.52 9.01 -11.07
CA ALA A 54 -8.49 9.64 -10.27
C ALA A 54 -7.11 9.01 -10.55
N ARG A 55 -6.07 9.83 -10.62
CA ARG A 55 -4.70 9.33 -10.68
C ARG A 55 -4.32 8.79 -9.31
N THR A 56 -3.89 7.53 -9.28
CA THR A 56 -3.55 6.84 -8.04
C THR A 56 -2.18 6.19 -8.14
N THR A 57 -1.47 6.15 -7.01
CA THR A 57 -0.26 5.32 -6.83
C THR A 57 -0.54 4.32 -5.73
N MET A 58 -0.57 3.04 -6.08
CA MET A 58 -0.82 1.95 -5.15
C MET A 58 0.51 1.42 -4.61
N ILE A 59 0.73 1.55 -3.30
CA ILE A 59 1.83 0.98 -2.55
C ILE A 59 1.28 -0.25 -1.82
N GLY A 60 1.29 -1.37 -2.52
CA GLY A 60 0.72 -2.63 -2.04
C GLY A 60 1.74 -3.53 -1.33
N LEU A 61 1.28 -4.71 -0.91
CA LEU A 61 2.15 -5.72 -0.30
C LEU A 61 3.28 -6.13 -1.24
N ASP A 62 3.08 -6.02 -2.55
CA ASP A 62 4.07 -6.30 -3.60
C ASP A 62 5.40 -5.57 -3.36
N VAL A 63 5.36 -4.37 -2.80
CA VAL A 63 6.53 -3.54 -2.54
C VAL A 63 6.81 -3.37 -1.05
N THR A 64 5.78 -3.31 -0.19
CA THR A 64 6.00 -3.08 1.25
C THR A 64 6.64 -4.27 1.96
N HIS A 65 6.47 -5.50 1.45
CA HIS A 65 7.18 -6.67 1.96
C HIS A 65 8.68 -6.69 1.58
N GLN A 66 9.11 -5.80 0.67
CA GLN A 66 10.53 -5.61 0.36
C GLN A 66 11.22 -4.63 1.31
N THR A 67 10.46 -3.92 2.16
CA THR A 67 10.96 -2.91 3.11
C THR A 67 10.75 -3.38 4.55
N ALA A 68 11.64 -4.25 5.03
CA ALA A 68 11.58 -4.71 6.40
C ALA A 68 12.46 -3.84 7.31
N LEU A 69 11.86 -3.32 8.40
CA LEU A 69 12.61 -2.69 9.48
C LEU A 69 13.03 -3.76 10.48
N THR A 70 14.34 -4.03 10.55
CA THR A 70 14.87 -4.96 11.53
C THR A 70 14.97 -4.32 12.92
N ARG A 71 15.05 -5.16 13.97
CA ARG A 71 15.21 -4.68 15.35
C ARG A 71 16.50 -3.88 15.54
N GLU A 72 17.59 -4.34 14.93
CA GLU A 72 18.87 -3.67 15.00
C GLU A 72 18.77 -2.24 14.43
N LYS A 73 18.12 -2.11 13.27
CA LYS A 73 17.95 -0.82 12.63
C LYS A 73 17.02 0.11 13.42
N ALA A 74 15.94 -0.43 13.98
CA ALA A 74 15.04 0.35 14.85
C ALA A 74 15.78 0.85 16.10
N HIS A 75 16.65 0.04 16.70
CA HIS A 75 17.39 0.42 17.90
C HIS A 75 18.45 1.52 17.66
N GLU A 76 18.86 1.76 16.41
CA GLU A 76 19.68 2.94 16.10
C GLU A 76 18.98 4.25 16.49
N TRP A 77 17.64 4.27 16.51
CA TRP A 77 16.86 5.47 16.90
C TRP A 77 16.98 5.78 18.40
N ALA A 78 17.15 4.76 19.26
CA ALA A 78 17.40 4.98 20.69
C ALA A 78 18.74 5.69 20.92
N SER A 79 19.75 5.43 20.07
CA SER A 79 21.07 6.05 20.17
C SER A 79 21.04 7.57 19.90
N LEU A 80 19.93 8.09 19.33
CA LEU A 80 19.75 9.53 19.15
C LEU A 80 19.49 10.28 20.46
N GLY A 81 19.19 9.58 21.56
CA GLY A 81 18.96 10.17 22.88
C GLY A 81 17.78 11.12 22.94
N THR A 82 16.75 10.88 22.13
CA THR A 82 15.55 11.72 22.06
C THR A 82 14.32 10.95 22.54
N PRO A 83 13.35 11.63 23.20
CA PRO A 83 12.09 10.97 23.59
C PRO A 83 11.32 10.35 22.41
N ALA A 84 11.44 10.93 21.22
CA ALA A 84 10.84 10.38 20.01
C ALA A 84 11.52 9.07 19.58
N GLY A 85 12.85 9.00 19.65
CA GLY A 85 13.60 7.78 19.36
C GLY A 85 13.23 6.65 20.33
N ASP A 86 13.18 6.91 21.62
CA ASP A 86 12.79 5.93 22.64
C ASP A 86 11.35 5.42 22.42
N PHE A 87 10.42 6.31 22.10
CA PHE A 87 9.05 5.95 21.80
C PHE A 87 8.95 5.07 20.54
N LEU A 88 9.62 5.46 19.47
CA LEU A 88 9.62 4.72 18.20
C LEU A 88 10.21 3.31 18.37
N VAL A 89 11.30 3.17 19.11
CA VAL A 89 11.90 1.86 19.42
C VAL A 89 10.91 0.98 20.17
N THR A 90 10.29 1.50 21.24
CA THR A 90 9.33 0.74 22.04
C THR A 90 8.15 0.25 21.21
N MET A 91 7.59 1.13 20.38
CA MET A 91 6.48 0.80 19.49
C MET A 91 6.89 -0.24 18.44
N THR A 92 8.05 -0.05 17.84
CA THR A 92 8.56 -0.90 16.77
C THR A 92 8.93 -2.29 17.28
N ASP A 93 9.51 -2.40 18.47
CA ASP A 93 9.81 -3.70 19.09
C ASP A 93 8.56 -4.55 19.27
N TYR A 94 7.46 -3.95 19.77
CA TYR A 94 6.18 -4.64 19.87
C TYR A 94 5.68 -5.13 18.50
N TYR A 95 5.81 -4.28 17.48
CA TYR A 95 5.35 -4.60 16.13
C TYR A 95 6.22 -5.68 15.46
N ILE A 96 7.53 -5.63 15.67
CA ILE A 96 8.47 -6.67 15.20
C ILE A 96 8.16 -8.02 15.87
N ASP A 97 7.87 -8.05 17.18
CA ASP A 97 7.50 -9.29 17.87
C ASP A 97 6.22 -9.90 17.29
N PHE A 98 5.24 -9.08 16.92
CA PHE A 98 4.04 -9.53 16.22
C PHE A 98 4.38 -10.16 14.86
N TYR A 99 5.25 -9.52 14.07
CA TYR A 99 5.68 -10.03 12.76
C TYR A 99 6.46 -11.33 12.89
N LEU A 100 7.44 -11.41 13.79
CA LEU A 100 8.24 -12.60 14.00
C LEU A 100 7.38 -13.82 14.39
N LYS A 101 6.25 -13.59 15.06
CA LYS A 101 5.30 -14.64 15.42
C LYS A 101 4.43 -15.09 14.25
N ASN A 102 4.00 -14.16 13.37
CA ASN A 102 2.97 -14.42 12.36
C ASN A 102 3.54 -14.53 10.93
N GLN A 103 4.65 -13.85 10.65
CA GLN A 103 5.32 -13.77 9.34
C GLN A 103 6.85 -13.72 9.52
N PRO A 104 7.47 -14.78 10.09
CA PRO A 104 8.89 -14.78 10.46
C PRO A 104 9.84 -14.60 9.27
N GLU A 105 9.36 -14.88 8.04
CA GLU A 105 10.14 -14.71 6.80
C GLU A 105 10.51 -13.24 6.53
N ILE A 106 9.75 -12.27 7.06
CA ILE A 106 10.01 -10.83 6.91
C ILE A 106 11.22 -10.39 7.74
N ARG A 107 11.56 -11.11 8.81
CA ARG A 107 12.73 -10.85 9.69
C ARG A 107 12.75 -9.45 10.33
N GLY A 108 11.60 -8.84 10.51
CA GLY A 108 11.39 -7.49 11.00
C GLY A 108 9.93 -7.14 10.96
N CYS A 109 9.58 -5.87 10.79
CA CYS A 109 8.22 -5.46 10.46
C CYS A 109 8.18 -4.72 9.13
N GLY A 110 7.09 -4.89 8.37
CA GLY A 110 6.89 -4.18 7.12
C GLY A 110 6.67 -2.68 7.36
N LEU A 111 7.35 -1.85 6.57
CA LEU A 111 7.16 -0.40 6.58
C LEU A 111 6.05 0.00 5.60
N HIS A 112 4.82 -0.42 5.87
CA HIS A 112 3.68 -0.25 4.96
C HIS A 112 3.36 1.22 4.71
N ASP A 113 2.77 1.89 5.68
CA ASP A 113 2.37 3.30 5.58
C ASP A 113 3.58 4.25 5.45
N PRO A 114 4.71 4.02 6.16
CA PRO A 114 5.89 4.85 5.96
C PRO A 114 6.41 4.85 4.52
N LEU A 115 6.39 3.68 3.83
CA LEU A 115 6.79 3.63 2.43
C LEU A 115 5.82 4.40 1.52
N ALA A 116 4.51 4.34 1.80
CA ALA A 116 3.53 5.10 1.01
C ALA A 116 3.74 6.61 1.16
N VAL A 117 4.05 7.08 2.37
CA VAL A 117 4.39 8.49 2.61
C VAL A 117 5.70 8.86 1.92
N ALA A 118 6.73 8.04 2.05
CA ALA A 118 8.02 8.27 1.41
C ALA A 118 7.89 8.35 -0.12
N ALA A 119 7.16 7.42 -0.75
CA ALA A 119 6.89 7.41 -2.19
C ALA A 119 6.03 8.59 -2.67
N ALA A 120 5.17 9.13 -1.80
CA ALA A 120 4.42 10.35 -2.10
C ALA A 120 5.32 11.61 -2.11
N LEU A 121 6.36 11.62 -1.26
CA LEU A 121 7.34 12.71 -1.18
C LEU A 121 8.42 12.58 -2.25
N ASP A 122 8.87 11.35 -2.50
CA ASP A 122 9.89 11.04 -3.50
C ASP A 122 9.47 9.80 -4.31
N PRO A 123 8.79 9.98 -5.45
CA PRO A 123 8.37 8.87 -6.30
C PRO A 123 9.50 8.02 -6.88
N SER A 124 10.75 8.50 -6.86
CA SER A 124 11.90 7.77 -7.38
C SER A 124 12.28 6.55 -6.52
N LEU A 125 11.81 6.51 -5.28
CA LEU A 125 12.03 5.37 -4.36
C LEU A 125 11.36 4.08 -4.82
N VAL A 126 10.36 4.15 -5.71
CA VAL A 126 9.61 2.98 -6.15
C VAL A 126 9.58 2.87 -7.68
N THR A 127 9.68 1.63 -8.16
CA THR A 127 9.43 1.32 -9.57
C THR A 127 7.95 0.96 -9.74
N THR A 128 7.26 1.70 -10.61
CA THR A 128 5.83 1.53 -10.84
C THR A 128 5.50 1.07 -12.24
N PHE A 129 4.35 0.40 -12.38
CA PHE A 129 3.73 0.04 -13.66
C PHE A 129 2.33 0.61 -13.75
N GLY A 130 1.97 1.13 -14.93
CA GLY A 130 0.63 1.64 -15.19
C GLY A 130 -0.37 0.50 -15.39
N PHE A 131 -1.43 0.49 -14.58
CA PHE A 131 -2.55 -0.43 -14.67
C PHE A 131 -3.88 0.29 -14.57
N ASN A 132 -4.92 -0.34 -15.10
CA ASN A 132 -6.29 -0.10 -14.70
C ASN A 132 -6.72 -1.24 -13.78
N LEU A 133 -7.03 -0.91 -12.54
CA LEU A 133 -7.36 -1.86 -11.49
C LEU A 133 -8.86 -1.93 -11.22
N GLN A 134 -9.26 -3.05 -10.69
CA GLN A 134 -10.54 -3.26 -10.01
C GLN A 134 -10.31 -4.07 -8.73
N VAL A 135 -11.32 -4.08 -7.86
CA VAL A 135 -11.36 -4.94 -6.69
C VAL A 135 -12.44 -5.99 -6.89
N ASP A 136 -12.15 -7.23 -6.53
CA ASP A 136 -13.17 -8.28 -6.53
C ASP A 136 -14.13 -8.04 -5.36
N LEU A 137 -15.41 -7.84 -5.68
CA LEU A 137 -16.44 -7.45 -4.70
C LEU A 137 -17.26 -8.61 -4.18
N GLU A 138 -17.11 -9.81 -4.77
CA GLU A 138 -17.96 -10.95 -4.46
C GLU A 138 -17.17 -12.24 -4.27
N GLY A 139 -17.81 -13.24 -3.66
CA GLY A 139 -17.28 -14.59 -3.54
C GLY A 139 -16.01 -14.71 -2.67
N PRO A 140 -15.25 -15.79 -2.87
CA PRO A 140 -14.13 -16.14 -1.99
C PRO A 140 -12.89 -15.21 -2.14
N PHE A 141 -12.84 -14.41 -3.19
CA PHE A 141 -11.73 -13.51 -3.47
C PHE A 141 -12.06 -12.03 -3.19
N ARG A 142 -13.20 -11.77 -2.54
CA ARG A 142 -13.62 -10.41 -2.17
C ARG A 142 -12.47 -9.64 -1.51
N GLY A 143 -12.22 -8.42 -2.00
CA GLY A 143 -11.11 -7.57 -1.56
C GLY A 143 -9.80 -7.80 -2.33
N ARG A 144 -9.76 -8.74 -3.29
CA ARG A 144 -8.60 -8.93 -4.16
C ARG A 144 -8.46 -7.77 -5.14
N THR A 145 -7.27 -7.17 -5.20
CA THR A 145 -6.89 -6.17 -6.21
C THR A 145 -6.42 -6.90 -7.46
N ILE A 146 -7.06 -6.64 -8.60
CA ILE A 146 -6.75 -7.28 -9.89
C ILE A 146 -6.82 -6.26 -11.03
N GLY A 147 -6.30 -6.64 -12.19
CA GLY A 147 -6.48 -5.85 -13.41
C GLY A 147 -7.94 -5.74 -13.81
N ASP A 148 -8.40 -4.55 -14.15
CA ASP A 148 -9.74 -4.32 -14.68
C ASP A 148 -9.87 -4.92 -16.07
N ARG A 149 -10.61 -6.03 -16.17
CA ARG A 149 -10.79 -6.77 -17.42
C ARG A 149 -11.33 -5.91 -18.55
N SER A 150 -12.21 -4.96 -18.23
CA SER A 150 -12.83 -4.09 -19.23
C SER A 150 -11.88 -3.02 -19.79
N ARG A 151 -10.84 -2.68 -19.04
CA ARG A 151 -9.89 -1.61 -19.36
C ARG A 151 -8.43 -2.09 -19.47
N LEU A 152 -8.18 -3.39 -19.56
CA LEU A 152 -6.82 -3.93 -19.67
C LEU A 152 -6.08 -3.41 -20.90
N GLN A 153 -6.78 -3.22 -22.00
CA GLN A 153 -6.22 -2.74 -23.27
C GLN A 153 -6.30 -1.21 -23.44
N ASP A 154 -6.94 -0.51 -22.50
CA ASP A 154 -7.01 0.93 -22.52
C ASP A 154 -5.59 1.52 -22.39
N PRO A 155 -5.14 2.38 -23.31
CA PRO A 155 -3.81 3.00 -23.22
C PRO A 155 -3.71 3.99 -22.04
N ASP A 156 -4.83 4.58 -21.62
CA ASP A 156 -4.86 5.48 -20.47
C ASP A 156 -4.92 4.69 -19.16
N LYS A 157 -3.79 4.67 -18.45
CA LYS A 157 -3.66 3.97 -17.17
C LYS A 157 -3.75 4.97 -16.01
N HIS A 158 -4.78 4.82 -15.20
CA HIS A 158 -5.03 5.75 -14.09
C HIS A 158 -4.27 5.37 -12.81
N THR A 159 -3.87 4.11 -12.66
CA THR A 159 -3.16 3.65 -11.46
C THR A 159 -1.72 3.27 -11.77
N GLN A 160 -0.79 3.80 -11.00
CA GLN A 160 0.58 3.34 -10.93
C GLN A 160 0.69 2.33 -9.79
N VAL A 161 1.10 1.10 -10.09
CA VAL A 161 1.29 0.05 -9.09
C VAL A 161 2.77 -0.09 -8.80
N ALA A 162 3.18 0.10 -7.56
CA ALA A 162 4.55 -0.10 -7.13
C ALA A 162 4.86 -1.60 -7.00
N LEU A 163 5.88 -2.07 -7.71
CA LEU A 163 6.33 -3.46 -7.72
C LEU A 163 7.80 -3.63 -7.30
N GLY A 164 8.58 -2.56 -7.27
CA GLY A 164 9.96 -2.53 -6.81
C GLY A 164 10.24 -1.30 -5.97
N VAL A 165 11.22 -1.41 -5.06
CA VAL A 165 11.69 -0.33 -4.20
C VAL A 165 13.21 -0.34 -4.16
N ASP A 166 13.80 0.86 -4.13
CA ASP A 166 15.22 1.07 -3.88
C ASP A 166 15.41 1.35 -2.38
N VAL A 167 16.08 0.42 -1.65
CA VAL A 167 16.32 0.46 -0.19
C VAL A 167 17.78 0.33 0.14
#